data_379dede4e6525dc5ea31864fb9be8a33
#
_entry.id   379dede4e6525dc5ea31864fb9be8a33
#
_cell.length_a   1.000
_cell.length_b   1.000
_cell.length_c   1.000
_cell.angle_alpha   90.00
_cell.angle_beta   90.00
_cell.angle_gamma   90.00
#
_symmetry.space_group_name_H-M   'P 1'
#
loop_
_entity.id
_entity.type
_entity.pdbx_description
1 polymer ?
#
loop_
_entity_poly.entity_id
_entity_poly.type
_entity_poly.pdbx_seq_one_letter_code
_entity_poly.pdbx_strand_id
1 'polypeptide(L)'
;MKIRVERDVLAEAVAWAARSLPARPPAPVLAGLLLKAEDGQLSLSSFDYEVSARVSVEAEVEEEGTVLVSGRLLADISRALPNRPVEISTDGVRATVVCGTSRFTLHTLPVEEYPALPQMPNATGTVPGEVFASAVQQVAIAAGRDDTLPVLTGVRIEIEGDTVTLASTDRYRFAVREFLWKPENPDASAVALVPAKTLLDTAKALGAGDTVTLALSGSGAGEGLIGFEGAGRRTTTRLLEGDLPKYRTLFPTEFNSVAVIETAPFVEAVKRVALVAERNTPVRLSFEQGVLILEAGSSDDAQAVERVDAQLEGDDISIAFNPTFLLDGLSAIDSPVAQLSFTTSTKPALLSGKPAVDAEADEAYKYLIMPVRLSG
;
A
#
# COMPACT_ATOMS: atom_id res chain seq x y z
N MET A 1 -32.56 -17.51 0.52
CA MET A 1 -32.07 -16.19 0.98
C MET A 1 -32.90 -15.11 0.30
N LYS A 2 -33.40 -14.14 1.08
CA LYS A 2 -34.05 -12.95 0.55
C LYS A 2 -33.69 -11.74 1.43
N ILE A 3 -33.13 -10.71 0.81
CA ILE A 3 -32.61 -9.52 1.50
C ILE A 3 -32.94 -8.25 0.74
N ARG A 4 -32.92 -7.13 1.48
CA ARG A 4 -32.96 -5.78 0.92
C ARG A 4 -31.86 -4.93 1.55
N VAL A 5 -31.13 -4.18 0.73
CA VAL A 5 -30.00 -3.36 1.14
C VAL A 5 -29.94 -2.08 0.29
N GLU A 6 -29.45 -0.98 0.88
CA GLU A 6 -29.25 0.26 0.14
C GLU A 6 -28.18 0.09 -0.95
N ARG A 7 -28.42 0.65 -2.14
CA ARG A 7 -27.58 0.46 -3.33
C ARG A 7 -26.12 0.88 -3.10
N ASP A 8 -25.90 2.03 -2.49
CA ASP A 8 -24.54 2.54 -2.27
C ASP A 8 -23.77 1.68 -1.27
N VAL A 9 -24.45 1.20 -0.23
CA VAL A 9 -23.90 0.27 0.76
C VAL A 9 -23.50 -1.05 0.10
N LEU A 10 -24.38 -1.62 -0.73
CA LEU A 10 -24.09 -2.84 -1.47
C LEU A 10 -22.92 -2.65 -2.44
N ALA A 11 -22.95 -1.57 -3.23
CA ALA A 11 -21.92 -1.32 -4.25
C ALA A 11 -20.53 -1.15 -3.63
N GLU A 12 -20.44 -0.45 -2.49
CA GLU A 12 -19.19 -0.29 -1.76
C GLU A 12 -18.69 -1.60 -1.14
N ALA A 13 -19.58 -2.37 -0.53
CA ALA A 13 -19.25 -3.66 0.06
C ALA A 13 -18.80 -4.68 -1.00
N VAL A 14 -19.50 -4.76 -2.13
CA VAL A 14 -19.13 -5.62 -3.26
C VAL A 14 -17.78 -5.18 -3.85
N ALA A 15 -17.57 -3.88 -4.07
CA ALA A 15 -16.31 -3.35 -4.59
C ALA A 15 -15.15 -3.67 -3.66
N TRP A 16 -15.34 -3.59 -2.36
CA TRP A 16 -14.33 -3.98 -1.37
C TRP A 16 -13.99 -5.46 -1.46
N ALA A 17 -14.97 -6.34 -1.30
CA ALA A 17 -14.74 -7.76 -1.28
C ALA A 17 -14.22 -8.30 -2.62
N ALA A 18 -14.63 -7.70 -3.75
CA ALA A 18 -14.18 -8.09 -5.08
C ALA A 18 -12.71 -7.75 -5.39
N ARG A 19 -12.04 -6.89 -4.60
CA ARG A 19 -10.62 -6.55 -4.81
C ARG A 19 -9.68 -7.74 -4.64
N SER A 20 -10.03 -8.68 -3.77
CA SER A 20 -9.23 -9.88 -3.51
C SER A 20 -9.49 -11.02 -4.50
N LEU A 21 -10.40 -10.83 -5.47
CA LEU A 21 -10.67 -11.85 -6.47
C LEU A 21 -9.48 -12.04 -7.41
N PRO A 22 -9.00 -13.28 -7.59
CA PRO A 22 -7.87 -13.54 -8.46
C PRO A 22 -8.17 -13.19 -9.91
N ALA A 23 -7.19 -12.67 -10.63
CA ALA A 23 -7.33 -12.34 -12.05
C ALA A 23 -7.54 -13.61 -12.89
N ARG A 24 -6.88 -14.70 -12.51
CA ARG A 24 -6.99 -16.04 -13.11
C ARG A 24 -7.20 -17.05 -11.99
N PRO A 25 -8.45 -17.33 -11.63
CA PRO A 25 -8.73 -18.23 -10.52
C PRO A 25 -8.30 -19.66 -10.87
N PRO A 26 -7.57 -20.33 -9.96
CA PRO A 26 -7.18 -21.74 -10.17
C PRO A 26 -8.35 -22.70 -10.13
N ALA A 27 -9.47 -22.31 -9.51
CA ALA A 27 -10.75 -23.03 -9.54
C ALA A 27 -11.89 -22.04 -9.80
N PRO A 28 -12.93 -22.42 -10.55
CA PRO A 28 -14.04 -21.52 -10.91
C PRO A 28 -14.73 -20.87 -9.71
N VAL A 29 -14.87 -21.58 -8.58
CA VAL A 29 -15.49 -21.09 -7.35
C VAL A 29 -14.75 -19.91 -6.74
N LEU A 30 -13.44 -19.79 -6.95
CA LEU A 30 -12.62 -18.67 -6.45
C LEU A 30 -12.84 -17.36 -7.22
N ALA A 31 -13.53 -17.40 -8.36
CA ALA A 31 -14.06 -16.20 -9.02
C ALA A 31 -15.34 -15.69 -8.33
N GLY A 32 -15.85 -16.45 -7.37
CA GLY A 32 -17.09 -16.16 -6.66
C GLY A 32 -16.91 -15.19 -5.51
N LEU A 33 -17.99 -14.46 -5.25
CA LEU A 33 -18.19 -13.68 -4.03
C LEU A 33 -19.24 -14.42 -3.19
N LEU A 34 -18.88 -14.77 -1.97
CA LEU A 34 -19.76 -15.44 -1.04
C LEU A 34 -20.60 -14.40 -0.29
N LEU A 35 -21.91 -14.47 -0.47
CA LEU A 35 -22.89 -13.66 0.24
C LEU A 35 -23.57 -14.52 1.30
N LYS A 36 -23.55 -14.06 2.54
CA LYS A 36 -24.25 -14.70 3.67
C LYS A 36 -25.13 -13.69 4.35
N ALA A 37 -26.42 -13.98 4.41
CA ALA A 37 -27.43 -13.19 5.10
C ALA A 37 -27.84 -13.89 6.39
N GLU A 38 -27.58 -13.25 7.51
CA GLU A 38 -27.96 -13.73 8.87
C GLU A 38 -28.03 -12.56 9.86
N ASP A 39 -28.85 -12.68 10.88
CA ASP A 39 -28.92 -11.73 11.99
C ASP A 39 -29.06 -10.24 11.57
N GLY A 40 -29.81 -9.95 10.51
CA GLY A 40 -30.01 -8.58 10.00
C GLY A 40 -28.78 -8.00 9.28
N GLN A 41 -27.82 -8.82 8.92
CA GLN A 41 -26.62 -8.42 8.21
C GLN A 41 -26.42 -9.19 6.92
N LEU A 42 -25.79 -8.54 5.94
CA LEU A 42 -25.23 -9.15 4.75
C LEU A 42 -23.71 -9.14 4.86
N SER A 43 -23.10 -10.32 4.94
CA SER A 43 -21.65 -10.49 4.83
C SER A 43 -21.26 -10.86 3.42
N LEU A 44 -20.27 -10.17 2.87
CA LEU A 44 -19.66 -10.49 1.57
C LEU A 44 -18.21 -10.90 1.80
N SER A 45 -17.80 -12.00 1.19
CA SER A 45 -16.46 -12.55 1.38
C SER A 45 -15.86 -13.05 0.08
N SER A 46 -14.54 -12.90 -0.06
CA SER A 46 -13.74 -13.53 -1.10
C SER A 46 -12.49 -14.17 -0.49
N PHE A 47 -11.97 -15.21 -1.16
CA PHE A 47 -10.76 -15.91 -0.74
C PHE A 47 -10.10 -16.59 -1.94
N ASP A 48 -8.79 -16.49 -2.05
CA ASP A 48 -7.99 -17.10 -3.12
C ASP A 48 -6.87 -18.04 -2.61
N TYR A 49 -6.97 -18.50 -1.37
CA TYR A 49 -5.99 -19.26 -0.57
C TYR A 49 -4.84 -18.42 0.00
N GLU A 50 -4.57 -17.24 -0.53
CA GLU A 50 -3.53 -16.33 -0.03
C GLU A 50 -4.14 -15.15 0.72
N VAL A 51 -5.16 -14.53 0.13
CA VAL A 51 -5.81 -13.33 0.66
C VAL A 51 -7.30 -13.58 0.83
N SER A 52 -7.83 -13.23 1.99
CA SER A 52 -9.28 -13.15 2.22
C SER A 52 -9.72 -11.71 2.43
N ALA A 53 -10.90 -11.38 1.97
CA ALA A 53 -11.58 -10.14 2.30
C ALA A 53 -12.99 -10.45 2.76
N ARG A 54 -13.43 -9.77 3.83
CA ARG A 54 -14.80 -9.84 4.35
C ARG A 54 -15.27 -8.47 4.74
N VAL A 55 -16.51 -8.16 4.41
CA VAL A 55 -17.23 -6.98 4.88
C VAL A 55 -18.60 -7.40 5.32
N SER A 56 -19.10 -6.80 6.38
CA SER A 56 -20.48 -6.98 6.85
C SER A 56 -21.19 -5.63 6.86
N VAL A 57 -22.38 -5.59 6.32
CA VAL A 57 -23.24 -4.41 6.24
C VAL A 57 -24.64 -4.72 6.75
N GLU A 58 -25.32 -3.73 7.28
CA GLU A 58 -26.73 -3.85 7.68
C GLU A 58 -27.59 -4.12 6.45
N ALA A 59 -28.54 -5.05 6.58
CA ALA A 59 -29.51 -5.38 5.56
C ALA A 59 -30.83 -5.83 6.20
N GLU A 60 -31.93 -5.58 5.52
CA GLU A 60 -33.22 -6.19 5.89
C GLU A 60 -33.18 -7.65 5.39
N VAL A 61 -33.09 -8.59 6.32
CA VAL A 61 -33.06 -10.03 6.03
C VAL A 61 -34.45 -10.62 6.22
N GLU A 62 -35.13 -10.93 5.11
CA GLU A 62 -36.44 -11.62 5.15
C GLU A 62 -36.23 -13.14 5.28
N GLU A 63 -35.24 -13.68 4.56
CA GLU A 63 -34.87 -15.09 4.60
C GLU A 63 -33.33 -15.22 4.64
N GLU A 64 -32.84 -15.85 5.70
CA GLU A 64 -31.42 -16.17 5.85
C GLU A 64 -30.93 -17.13 4.76
N GLY A 65 -29.64 -17.14 4.52
CA GLY A 65 -29.03 -18.08 3.59
C GLY A 65 -27.68 -17.63 3.07
N THR A 66 -27.11 -18.50 2.26
CA THR A 66 -25.78 -18.30 1.67
C THR A 66 -25.84 -18.56 0.18
N VAL A 67 -25.17 -17.73 -0.60
CA VAL A 67 -25.05 -17.90 -2.05
C VAL A 67 -23.66 -17.48 -2.53
N LEU A 68 -23.16 -18.18 -3.53
CA LEU A 68 -21.91 -17.86 -4.21
C LEU A 68 -22.23 -17.44 -5.66
N VAL A 69 -21.83 -16.22 -6.04
CA VAL A 69 -22.08 -15.66 -7.37
C VAL A 69 -20.79 -15.11 -7.98
N SER A 70 -20.75 -14.95 -9.30
CA SER A 70 -19.60 -14.29 -9.95
C SER A 70 -19.35 -12.91 -9.35
N GLY A 71 -18.22 -12.75 -8.67
CA GLY A 71 -17.91 -11.52 -7.93
C GLY A 71 -17.67 -10.32 -8.85
N ARG A 72 -17.00 -10.52 -9.98
CA ARG A 72 -16.77 -9.45 -10.97
C ARG A 72 -18.07 -8.97 -11.60
N LEU A 73 -18.93 -9.91 -11.99
CA LEU A 73 -20.22 -9.57 -12.56
C LEU A 73 -21.11 -8.83 -11.56
N LEU A 74 -21.16 -9.30 -10.30
CA LEU A 74 -21.90 -8.60 -9.26
C LEU A 74 -21.33 -7.20 -9.00
N ALA A 75 -20.00 -7.01 -9.06
CA ALA A 75 -19.37 -5.70 -8.91
C ALA A 75 -19.75 -4.75 -10.05
N ASP A 76 -19.78 -5.22 -11.28
CA ASP A 76 -20.20 -4.41 -12.43
C ASP A 76 -21.68 -4.06 -12.37
N ILE A 77 -22.52 -5.01 -12.01
CA ILE A 77 -23.96 -4.78 -11.81
C ILE A 77 -24.20 -3.76 -10.70
N SER A 78 -23.66 -3.98 -9.49
CA SER A 78 -23.92 -3.12 -8.33
C SER A 78 -23.49 -1.67 -8.57
N ARG A 79 -22.43 -1.45 -9.34
CA ARG A 79 -21.95 -0.12 -9.74
C ARG A 79 -22.91 0.58 -10.72
N ALA A 80 -23.55 -0.19 -11.59
CA ALA A 80 -24.42 0.33 -12.64
C ALA A 80 -25.88 0.51 -12.20
N LEU A 81 -26.29 -0.05 -11.05
CA LEU A 81 -27.67 0.05 -10.55
C LEU A 81 -28.10 1.50 -10.26
N PRO A 82 -29.37 1.84 -10.47
CA PRO A 82 -29.92 3.14 -10.09
C PRO A 82 -29.90 3.32 -8.55
N ASN A 83 -29.91 4.56 -8.10
CA ASN A 83 -29.90 4.87 -6.65
C ASN A 83 -31.25 4.58 -5.99
N ARG A 84 -31.51 3.31 -5.75
CA ARG A 84 -32.71 2.76 -5.07
C ARG A 84 -32.31 1.50 -4.29
N PRO A 85 -33.10 1.11 -3.27
CA PRO A 85 -32.86 -0.14 -2.56
C PRO A 85 -32.79 -1.33 -3.51
N VAL A 86 -31.88 -2.26 -3.20
CA VAL A 86 -31.61 -3.47 -3.97
C VAL A 86 -32.15 -4.68 -3.23
N GLU A 87 -32.96 -5.48 -3.90
CA GLU A 87 -33.42 -6.77 -3.40
C GLU A 87 -32.60 -7.88 -4.04
N ILE A 88 -32.09 -8.80 -3.23
CA ILE A 88 -31.40 -10.01 -3.68
C ILE A 88 -32.18 -11.21 -3.16
N SER A 89 -32.58 -12.10 -4.05
CA SER A 89 -33.24 -13.34 -3.70
C SER A 89 -32.62 -14.52 -4.43
N THR A 90 -32.67 -15.70 -3.81
CA THR A 90 -32.15 -16.95 -4.41
C THR A 90 -33.25 -17.98 -4.58
N ASP A 91 -33.22 -18.65 -5.72
CA ASP A 91 -34.08 -19.77 -6.03
C ASP A 91 -33.28 -20.86 -6.78
N GLY A 92 -32.98 -21.93 -6.06
CA GLY A 92 -32.16 -23.02 -6.58
C GLY A 92 -30.79 -22.55 -7.04
N VAL A 93 -30.51 -22.65 -8.34
CA VAL A 93 -29.23 -22.30 -8.97
C VAL A 93 -29.17 -20.85 -9.48
N ARG A 94 -30.09 -20.01 -9.06
CA ARG A 94 -30.20 -18.63 -9.53
C ARG A 94 -30.25 -17.64 -8.39
N ALA A 95 -29.51 -16.55 -8.53
CA ALA A 95 -29.62 -15.36 -7.71
C ALA A 95 -30.22 -14.23 -8.56
N THR A 96 -31.27 -13.60 -8.06
CA THR A 96 -31.93 -12.47 -8.73
C THR A 96 -31.64 -11.19 -7.97
N VAL A 97 -31.16 -10.18 -8.68
CA VAL A 97 -30.89 -8.83 -8.18
C VAL A 97 -31.90 -7.88 -8.82
N VAL A 98 -32.71 -7.20 -8.00
CA VAL A 98 -33.75 -6.26 -8.44
C VAL A 98 -33.47 -4.88 -7.85
N CYS A 99 -33.50 -3.85 -8.69
CA CYS A 99 -33.37 -2.47 -8.24
C CYS A 99 -34.24 -1.56 -9.13
N GLY A 100 -35.36 -1.09 -8.59
CA GLY A 100 -36.36 -0.35 -9.35
C GLY A 100 -36.93 -1.20 -10.49
N THR A 101 -36.74 -0.79 -11.74
CA THR A 101 -37.15 -1.51 -12.95
C THR A 101 -36.08 -2.45 -13.49
N SER A 102 -34.88 -2.43 -12.93
CA SER A 102 -33.76 -3.25 -13.37
C SER A 102 -33.80 -4.62 -12.68
N ARG A 103 -33.64 -5.68 -13.46
CA ARG A 103 -33.60 -7.05 -12.97
C ARG A 103 -32.47 -7.82 -13.62
N PHE A 104 -31.63 -8.43 -12.79
CA PHE A 104 -30.52 -9.29 -13.23
C PHE A 104 -30.70 -10.68 -12.62
N THR A 105 -30.37 -11.70 -13.38
CA THR A 105 -30.37 -13.08 -12.90
C THR A 105 -28.97 -13.65 -13.12
N LEU A 106 -28.32 -14.07 -12.04
CA LEU A 106 -27.01 -14.67 -12.04
C LEU A 106 -27.12 -16.16 -11.76
N HIS A 107 -26.31 -16.97 -12.43
CA HIS A 107 -26.12 -18.35 -12.04
C HIS A 107 -25.28 -18.41 -10.77
N THR A 108 -25.67 -19.27 -9.84
CA THR A 108 -24.91 -19.50 -8.60
C THR A 108 -23.78 -20.49 -8.88
N LEU A 109 -22.72 -20.39 -8.09
CA LEU A 109 -21.65 -21.36 -8.01
C LEU A 109 -21.89 -22.27 -6.79
N PRO A 110 -21.34 -23.50 -6.78
CA PRO A 110 -21.54 -24.42 -5.65
C PRO A 110 -20.84 -23.88 -4.38
N VAL A 111 -21.64 -23.55 -3.38
CA VAL A 111 -21.14 -23.02 -2.09
C VAL A 111 -20.31 -24.06 -1.34
N GLU A 112 -20.67 -25.33 -1.45
CA GLU A 112 -20.00 -26.48 -0.83
C GLU A 112 -18.56 -26.69 -1.32
N GLU A 113 -18.23 -26.21 -2.51
CA GLU A 113 -16.89 -26.26 -3.08
C GLU A 113 -16.03 -25.04 -2.69
N TYR A 114 -16.66 -24.02 -2.09
CA TYR A 114 -15.94 -22.82 -1.69
C TYR A 114 -15.08 -23.08 -0.44
N PRO A 115 -13.78 -22.72 -0.45
CA PRO A 115 -12.91 -23.00 0.68
C PRO A 115 -13.36 -22.24 1.94
N ALA A 116 -13.15 -22.86 3.09
CA ALA A 116 -13.36 -22.18 4.36
C ALA A 116 -12.44 -20.96 4.47
N LEU A 117 -13.02 -19.83 4.85
CA LEU A 117 -12.25 -18.61 5.09
C LEU A 117 -11.30 -18.79 6.28
N PRO A 118 -10.07 -18.27 6.20
CA PRO A 118 -9.16 -18.30 7.33
C PRO A 118 -9.74 -17.52 8.51
N GLN A 119 -9.53 -18.04 9.69
CA GLN A 119 -9.89 -17.33 10.91
C GLN A 119 -8.91 -16.18 11.15
N MET A 120 -9.43 -15.01 11.50
CA MET A 120 -8.59 -13.89 11.88
C MET A 120 -7.86 -14.24 13.19
N PRO A 121 -6.54 -14.00 13.26
CA PRO A 121 -5.81 -14.15 14.51
C PRO A 121 -6.37 -13.24 15.62
N ASN A 122 -5.94 -13.46 16.84
CA ASN A 122 -6.25 -12.55 17.95
C ASN A 122 -5.61 -11.18 17.66
N ALA A 123 -6.28 -10.11 18.09
CA ALA A 123 -5.75 -8.76 17.96
C ALA A 123 -4.38 -8.66 18.64
N THR A 124 -3.42 -8.06 17.94
CA THR A 124 -2.08 -7.76 18.47
C THR A 124 -1.98 -6.32 18.95
N GLY A 125 -2.74 -5.43 18.35
CA GLY A 125 -2.85 -4.03 18.74
C GLY A 125 -3.65 -3.20 17.74
N THR A 126 -3.75 -1.91 18.03
CA THR A 126 -4.53 -0.95 17.24
C THR A 126 -3.73 0.29 16.89
N VAL A 127 -4.06 0.90 15.76
CA VAL A 127 -3.45 2.15 15.27
C VAL A 127 -4.52 3.04 14.65
N PRO A 128 -4.40 4.39 14.74
CA PRO A 128 -5.28 5.29 14.00
C PRO A 128 -5.22 5.02 12.49
N GLY A 129 -6.37 4.99 11.83
CA GLY A 129 -6.45 4.63 10.40
C GLY A 129 -5.60 5.50 9.50
N GLU A 130 -5.58 6.81 9.72
CA GLU A 130 -4.75 7.75 8.96
C GLU A 130 -3.24 7.49 9.13
N VAL A 131 -2.81 7.20 10.35
CA VAL A 131 -1.39 6.88 10.64
C VAL A 131 -0.98 5.60 9.91
N PHE A 132 -1.82 4.57 9.98
CA PHE A 132 -1.58 3.31 9.27
C PHE A 132 -1.52 3.51 7.75
N ALA A 133 -2.50 4.21 7.18
CA ALA A 133 -2.56 4.45 5.74
C ALA A 133 -1.37 5.26 5.23
N SER A 134 -1.01 6.34 5.92
CA SER A 134 0.16 7.16 5.58
C SER A 134 1.45 6.36 5.65
N ALA A 135 1.69 5.65 6.75
CA ALA A 135 2.91 4.86 6.93
C ALA A 135 3.06 3.76 5.87
N VAL A 136 1.98 3.04 5.55
CA VAL A 136 2.01 2.01 4.50
C VAL A 136 2.27 2.62 3.13
N GLN A 137 1.63 3.74 2.78
CA GLN A 137 1.85 4.41 1.50
C GLN A 137 3.30 4.88 1.34
N GLN A 138 3.88 5.45 2.39
CA GLN A 138 5.26 5.93 2.40
C GLN A 138 6.27 4.80 2.20
N VAL A 139 6.00 3.61 2.72
CA VAL A 139 6.94 2.50 2.67
C VAL A 139 6.70 1.60 1.46
N ALA A 140 5.47 1.27 1.12
CA ALA A 140 5.15 0.35 0.02
C ALA A 140 5.70 0.80 -1.35
N ILE A 141 5.99 2.09 -1.51
CA ILE A 141 6.56 2.68 -2.72
C ILE A 141 7.94 2.12 -3.07
N ALA A 142 8.71 1.68 -2.08
CA ALA A 142 10.05 1.11 -2.27
C ALA A 142 10.04 -0.41 -2.47
N ALA A 143 8.90 -1.07 -2.34
CA ALA A 143 8.81 -2.51 -2.58
C ALA A 143 9.02 -2.86 -4.06
N GLY A 144 9.71 -3.97 -4.31
CA GLY A 144 9.93 -4.51 -5.64
C GLY A 144 8.64 -4.99 -6.30
N ARG A 145 8.66 -5.07 -7.63
CA ARG A 145 7.53 -5.56 -8.46
C ARG A 145 7.87 -6.84 -9.21
N ASP A 146 9.04 -7.39 -8.97
CA ASP A 146 9.53 -8.60 -9.62
C ASP A 146 9.18 -9.81 -8.74
N ASP A 147 8.20 -10.58 -9.16
CA ASP A 147 7.71 -11.77 -8.46
C ASP A 147 8.76 -12.90 -8.40
N THR A 148 9.84 -12.81 -9.16
CA THR A 148 10.97 -13.75 -9.07
C THR A 148 11.81 -13.54 -7.81
N LEU A 149 11.61 -12.41 -7.12
CA LEU A 149 12.26 -12.05 -5.86
C LEU A 149 11.18 -11.74 -4.79
N PRO A 150 10.42 -12.74 -4.33
CA PRO A 150 9.23 -12.53 -3.49
C PRO A 150 9.51 -11.71 -2.23
N VAL A 151 10.65 -11.92 -1.58
CA VAL A 151 11.05 -11.17 -0.38
C VAL A 151 11.05 -9.66 -0.61
N LEU A 152 11.48 -9.21 -1.79
CA LEU A 152 11.54 -7.79 -2.14
C LEU A 152 10.17 -7.20 -2.50
N THR A 153 9.16 -8.03 -2.77
CA THR A 153 7.78 -7.55 -3.02
C THR A 153 7.01 -7.28 -1.74
N GLY A 154 7.62 -7.54 -0.58
CA GLY A 154 7.02 -7.39 0.74
C GLY A 154 7.37 -6.09 1.44
N VAL A 155 6.52 -5.74 2.40
CA VAL A 155 6.79 -4.77 3.46
C VAL A 155 7.04 -5.55 4.74
N ARG A 156 8.19 -5.34 5.35
CA ARG A 156 8.52 -5.87 6.67
C ARG A 156 7.83 -5.02 7.74
N ILE A 157 7.08 -5.67 8.59
CA ILE A 157 6.47 -5.09 9.78
C ILE A 157 7.24 -5.62 10.99
N GLU A 158 7.82 -4.74 11.76
CA GLU A 158 8.51 -5.05 13.01
C GLU A 158 7.77 -4.37 14.16
N ILE A 159 7.40 -5.15 15.16
CA ILE A 159 6.70 -4.71 16.36
C ILE A 159 7.65 -4.86 17.53
N GLU A 160 7.87 -3.79 18.26
CA GLU A 160 8.64 -3.74 19.51
C GLU A 160 7.88 -2.88 20.53
N GLY A 161 7.11 -3.54 21.40
CA GLY A 161 6.27 -2.85 22.38
C GLY A 161 5.24 -1.92 21.71
N ASP A 162 5.30 -0.66 22.00
CA ASP A 162 4.42 0.40 21.47
C ASP A 162 4.88 1.00 20.13
N THR A 163 5.94 0.47 19.57
CA THR A 163 6.54 0.96 18.32
C THR A 163 6.37 -0.05 17.20
N VAL A 164 5.92 0.41 16.05
CA VAL A 164 5.85 -0.35 14.80
C VAL A 164 6.77 0.29 13.77
N THR A 165 7.64 -0.52 13.18
CA THR A 165 8.51 -0.11 12.08
C THR A 165 8.13 -0.84 10.81
N LEU A 166 7.82 -0.10 9.75
CA LEU A 166 7.61 -0.63 8.40
C LEU A 166 8.88 -0.39 7.58
N ALA A 167 9.27 -1.39 6.78
CA ALA A 167 10.42 -1.29 5.89
C ALA A 167 10.20 -2.03 4.57
N SER A 168 10.67 -1.47 3.46
CA SER A 168 10.68 -2.15 2.16
C SER A 168 11.85 -1.71 1.29
N THR A 169 12.21 -2.53 0.31
CA THR A 169 13.30 -2.25 -0.64
C THR A 169 13.13 -3.04 -1.93
N ASP A 170 13.67 -2.49 -3.02
CA ASP A 170 13.87 -3.17 -4.31
C ASP A 170 15.36 -3.29 -4.70
N ARG A 171 16.26 -3.12 -3.74
CA ARG A 171 17.75 -3.05 -3.86
C ARG A 171 18.28 -1.69 -4.31
N TYR A 172 17.49 -0.85 -4.95
CA TYR A 172 17.89 0.47 -5.45
C TYR A 172 17.45 1.60 -4.55
N ARG A 173 16.49 1.34 -3.71
CA ARG A 173 15.92 2.25 -2.71
C ARG A 173 15.46 1.49 -1.49
N PHE A 174 15.39 2.17 -0.36
CA PHE A 174 14.94 1.63 0.91
C PHE A 174 14.07 2.67 1.62
N ALA A 175 12.85 2.30 2.00
CA ALA A 175 11.97 3.15 2.78
C ALA A 175 11.73 2.54 4.16
N VAL A 176 11.79 3.37 5.18
CA VAL A 176 11.50 3.00 6.58
C VAL A 176 10.58 4.03 7.18
N ARG A 177 9.53 3.57 7.85
CA ARG A 177 8.63 4.43 8.63
C ARG A 177 8.41 3.81 10.00
N GLU A 178 8.58 4.60 11.04
CA GLU A 178 8.30 4.26 12.42
C GLU A 178 7.09 5.06 12.92
N PHE A 179 6.22 4.42 13.70
CA PHE A 179 5.08 5.08 14.34
C PHE A 179 4.67 4.37 15.63
N LEU A 180 3.98 5.10 16.49
CA LEU A 180 3.44 4.56 17.73
C LEU A 180 2.05 3.95 17.50
N TRP A 181 1.77 2.88 18.22
CA TRP A 181 0.49 2.19 18.24
C TRP A 181 0.09 1.78 19.64
N LYS A 182 -1.06 1.17 19.79
CA LYS A 182 -1.53 0.64 21.08
C LYS A 182 -1.50 -0.89 21.03
N PRO A 183 -0.45 -1.54 21.57
CA PRO A 183 -0.39 -2.99 21.64
C PRO A 183 -1.39 -3.54 22.67
N GLU A 184 -1.93 -4.74 22.43
CA GLU A 184 -2.69 -5.50 23.44
C GLU A 184 -1.77 -6.01 24.56
N ASN A 185 -0.52 -6.33 24.24
CA ASN A 185 0.52 -6.70 25.17
C ASN A 185 1.69 -5.71 25.07
N PRO A 186 2.06 -4.98 26.13
CA PRO A 186 3.18 -4.03 26.12
C PRO A 186 4.54 -4.66 25.78
N ASP A 187 4.70 -5.96 26.00
CA ASP A 187 5.92 -6.71 25.68
C ASP A 187 5.84 -7.37 24.28
N ALA A 188 4.90 -6.94 23.44
CA ALA A 188 4.74 -7.50 22.10
C ALA A 188 6.04 -7.34 21.29
N SER A 189 6.52 -8.43 20.71
CA SER A 189 7.64 -8.45 19.77
C SER A 189 7.33 -9.41 18.65
N ALA A 190 7.34 -8.91 17.42
CA ALA A 190 7.06 -9.72 16.26
C ALA A 190 7.68 -9.13 14.99
N VAL A 191 7.93 -9.99 14.02
CA VAL A 191 8.37 -9.61 12.67
C VAL A 191 7.51 -10.36 11.66
N ALA A 192 7.01 -9.65 10.67
CA ALA A 192 6.23 -10.22 9.59
C ALA A 192 6.64 -9.57 8.25
N LEU A 193 6.66 -10.36 7.17
CA LEU A 193 6.84 -9.87 5.81
C LEU A 193 5.51 -10.02 5.06
N VAL A 194 4.90 -8.89 4.72
CA VAL A 194 3.55 -8.81 4.16
C VAL A 194 3.60 -8.39 2.71
N PRO A 195 2.86 -9.02 1.78
CA PRO A 195 2.82 -8.58 0.38
C PRO A 195 2.44 -7.10 0.28
N ALA A 196 3.33 -6.28 -0.29
CA ALA A 196 3.19 -4.81 -0.33
C ALA A 196 1.89 -4.37 -1.03
N LYS A 197 1.51 -5.04 -2.11
CA LYS A 197 0.27 -4.73 -2.84
C LYS A 197 -0.96 -4.94 -1.96
N THR A 198 -1.07 -6.09 -1.30
CA THR A 198 -2.19 -6.39 -0.41
C THR A 198 -2.24 -5.42 0.76
N LEU A 199 -1.09 -5.12 1.37
CA LEU A 199 -1.00 -4.18 2.47
C LEU A 199 -1.42 -2.77 2.05
N LEU A 200 -0.98 -2.30 0.87
CA LEU A 200 -1.33 -0.99 0.32
C LEU A 200 -2.83 -0.87 0.01
N ASP A 201 -3.41 -1.90 -0.61
CA ASP A 201 -4.85 -1.93 -0.93
C ASP A 201 -5.69 -1.95 0.36
N THR A 202 -5.24 -2.69 1.37
CA THR A 202 -5.86 -2.73 2.70
C THR A 202 -5.78 -1.37 3.39
N ALA A 203 -4.60 -0.76 3.42
CA ALA A 203 -4.39 0.53 4.06
C ALA A 203 -5.24 1.65 3.43
N LYS A 204 -5.35 1.69 2.10
CA LYS A 204 -6.22 2.64 1.39
C LYS A 204 -7.70 2.47 1.74
N ALA A 205 -8.12 1.24 1.98
CA ALA A 205 -9.52 0.97 2.28
C ALA A 205 -9.89 1.17 3.74
N LEU A 206 -8.97 0.94 4.67
CA LEU A 206 -9.19 1.08 6.11
C LEU A 206 -8.77 2.44 6.66
N GLY A 207 -7.93 3.18 5.92
CA GLY A 207 -7.35 4.46 6.38
C GLY A 207 -8.35 5.58 6.62
N ALA A 208 -9.55 5.52 6.03
CA ALA A 208 -10.62 6.48 6.31
C ALA A 208 -11.39 6.18 7.61
N GLY A 209 -11.15 5.02 8.24
CA GLY A 209 -11.74 4.65 9.52
C GLY A 209 -10.95 5.22 10.71
N ASP A 210 -11.60 5.30 11.87
CA ASP A 210 -10.97 5.84 13.09
C ASP A 210 -9.78 4.98 13.56
N THR A 211 -9.92 3.66 13.49
CA THR A 211 -8.95 2.71 14.04
C THR A 211 -8.82 1.49 13.16
N VAL A 212 -7.59 1.01 12.99
CA VAL A 212 -7.25 -0.27 12.36
C VAL A 212 -6.68 -1.20 13.41
N THR A 213 -7.25 -2.40 13.53
CA THR A 213 -6.74 -3.48 14.34
C THR A 213 -5.83 -4.36 13.50
N LEU A 214 -4.63 -4.61 14.01
CA LEU A 214 -3.70 -5.59 13.47
C LEU A 214 -3.77 -6.88 14.29
N ALA A 215 -3.78 -8.01 13.60
CA ALA A 215 -3.84 -9.32 14.20
C ALA A 215 -2.81 -10.24 13.52
N LEU A 216 -1.80 -10.68 14.26
CA LEU A 216 -0.71 -11.49 13.74
C LEU A 216 -0.70 -12.86 14.40
N SER A 217 -0.72 -13.93 13.62
CA SER A 217 -0.55 -15.30 14.11
C SER A 217 0.86 -15.80 13.90
N GLY A 218 1.42 -16.42 14.94
CA GLY A 218 2.72 -17.09 14.88
C GLY A 218 3.90 -16.15 15.16
N SER A 219 4.94 -16.72 15.72
CA SER A 219 6.19 -16.04 16.09
C SER A 219 7.36 -16.37 15.14
N GLY A 220 7.07 -16.82 13.90
CA GLY A 220 8.10 -17.25 12.96
C GLY A 220 7.86 -16.72 11.54
N ALA A 221 8.94 -16.38 10.85
CA ALA A 221 8.90 -16.03 9.45
C ALA A 221 8.43 -17.24 8.60
N GLY A 222 7.42 -17.05 7.76
CA GLY A 222 7.04 -18.00 6.71
C GLY A 222 5.77 -18.82 6.93
N GLU A 223 5.35 -19.09 8.17
CA GLU A 223 4.12 -19.83 8.45
C GLU A 223 3.14 -18.97 9.24
N GLY A 224 2.67 -17.89 8.69
CA GLY A 224 1.80 -17.00 9.44
C GLY A 224 0.73 -16.36 8.61
N LEU A 225 -0.25 -15.86 9.33
CA LEU A 225 -1.33 -15.06 8.80
C LEU A 225 -1.33 -13.71 9.51
N ILE A 226 -1.47 -12.64 8.75
CA ILE A 226 -1.76 -11.32 9.30
C ILE A 226 -3.16 -10.89 8.89
N GLY A 227 -3.89 -10.32 9.83
CA GLY A 227 -5.21 -9.75 9.60
C GLY A 227 -5.26 -8.28 9.95
N PHE A 228 -6.13 -7.58 9.24
CA PHE A 228 -6.42 -6.16 9.43
C PHE A 228 -7.93 -5.99 9.49
N GLU A 229 -8.40 -5.24 10.48
CA GLU A 229 -9.83 -4.98 10.65
C GLU A 229 -10.08 -3.51 10.97
N GLY A 230 -11.10 -2.93 10.34
CA GLY A 230 -11.56 -1.57 10.60
C GLY A 230 -12.79 -1.25 9.76
N ALA A 231 -13.68 -0.39 10.27
CA ALA A 231 -14.88 0.07 9.57
C ALA A 231 -15.76 -1.08 9.02
N GLY A 232 -15.91 -2.18 9.77
CA GLY A 232 -16.71 -3.34 9.35
C GLY A 232 -16.06 -4.20 8.26
N ARG A 233 -14.81 -3.91 7.89
CA ARG A 233 -14.03 -4.62 6.88
C ARG A 233 -12.89 -5.39 7.51
N ARG A 234 -12.64 -6.57 6.99
CA ARG A 234 -11.57 -7.45 7.46
C ARG A 234 -10.83 -8.03 6.27
N THR A 235 -9.50 -8.04 6.34
CA THR A 235 -8.61 -8.70 5.37
C THR A 235 -7.63 -9.56 6.11
N THR A 236 -7.38 -10.77 5.62
CA THR A 236 -6.25 -11.59 6.06
C THR A 236 -5.36 -11.91 4.87
N THR A 237 -4.07 -12.02 5.08
CA THR A 237 -3.12 -12.45 4.06
C THR A 237 -2.05 -13.35 4.66
N ARG A 238 -1.58 -14.30 3.86
CA ARG A 238 -0.40 -15.09 4.21
C ARG A 238 0.83 -14.20 4.21
N LEU A 239 1.76 -14.53 5.09
CA LEU A 239 3.07 -13.89 5.16
C LEU A 239 3.97 -14.44 4.05
N LEU A 240 4.86 -13.58 3.54
CA LEU A 240 5.96 -14.02 2.67
C LEU A 240 7.04 -14.71 3.49
N GLU A 241 7.66 -15.73 2.92
CA GLU A 241 8.81 -16.39 3.52
C GLU A 241 10.09 -15.58 3.31
N GLY A 242 10.95 -15.55 4.33
CA GLY A 242 12.20 -14.83 4.31
C GLY A 242 12.17 -13.52 5.08
N ASP A 243 13.25 -12.77 5.00
CA ASP A 243 13.39 -11.46 5.65
C ASP A 243 14.17 -10.50 4.76
N LEU A 244 13.96 -9.21 4.97
CA LEU A 244 14.75 -8.16 4.30
C LEU A 244 16.18 -8.12 4.86
N PRO A 245 17.16 -7.60 4.07
CA PRO A 245 18.50 -7.34 4.59
C PRO A 245 18.47 -6.49 5.86
N LYS A 246 19.46 -6.66 6.73
CA LYS A 246 19.62 -5.84 7.94
C LYS A 246 19.82 -4.37 7.56
N TYR A 247 18.73 -3.62 7.52
CA TYR A 247 18.68 -2.27 6.95
C TYR A 247 19.24 -1.20 7.88
N ARG A 248 19.18 -1.39 9.20
CA ARG A 248 19.68 -0.39 10.17
C ARG A 248 21.16 -0.03 9.95
N THR A 249 21.96 -0.98 9.46
CA THR A 249 23.36 -0.76 9.14
C THR A 249 23.60 -0.10 7.78
N LEU A 250 22.56 0.03 6.94
CA LEU A 250 22.65 0.67 5.62
C LEU A 250 22.52 2.19 5.70
N PHE A 251 21.91 2.71 6.77
CA PHE A 251 21.72 4.14 6.97
C PHE A 251 23.00 4.78 7.53
N PRO A 252 23.60 5.73 6.80
CA PRO A 252 24.75 6.47 7.30
C PRO A 252 24.39 7.30 8.54
N THR A 253 25.32 7.44 9.44
CA THR A 253 25.19 8.27 10.64
C THR A 253 25.93 9.60 10.50
N GLU A 254 26.83 9.72 9.52
CA GLU A 254 27.63 10.91 9.25
C GLU A 254 27.49 11.29 7.78
N PHE A 255 27.40 12.58 7.50
CA PHE A 255 27.25 13.14 6.16
C PHE A 255 28.26 14.24 5.90
N ASN A 256 28.80 14.29 4.67
CA ASN A 256 29.74 15.33 4.25
C ASN A 256 29.03 16.55 3.67
N SER A 257 27.82 16.34 3.14
CA SER A 257 27.01 17.41 2.57
C SER A 257 25.53 17.19 2.91
N VAL A 258 24.83 18.27 3.24
CA VAL A 258 23.41 18.28 3.51
C VAL A 258 22.76 19.39 2.71
N ALA A 259 21.85 19.05 1.82
CA ALA A 259 21.08 19.99 0.99
C ALA A 259 19.64 20.10 1.49
N VAL A 260 19.12 21.32 1.54
CA VAL A 260 17.75 21.63 1.95
C VAL A 260 17.08 22.39 0.81
N ILE A 261 15.94 21.90 0.33
CA ILE A 261 15.22 22.40 -0.84
C ILE A 261 13.71 22.43 -0.55
N GLU A 262 13.00 23.44 -1.03
CA GLU A 262 11.54 23.40 -1.03
C GLU A 262 11.04 22.23 -1.88
N THR A 263 10.17 21.37 -1.32
CA THR A 263 9.75 20.12 -1.96
C THR A 263 9.00 20.35 -3.27
N ALA A 264 8.04 21.28 -3.31
CA ALA A 264 7.20 21.47 -4.48
C ALA A 264 7.97 21.97 -5.70
N PRO A 265 8.80 23.04 -5.64
CA PRO A 265 9.65 23.45 -6.75
C PRO A 265 10.61 22.35 -7.20
N PHE A 266 11.17 21.59 -6.27
CA PHE A 266 12.08 20.48 -6.57
C PHE A 266 11.38 19.37 -7.35
N VAL A 267 10.20 18.92 -6.89
CA VAL A 267 9.39 17.91 -7.59
C VAL A 267 9.06 18.35 -9.03
N GLU A 268 8.61 19.58 -9.19
CA GLU A 268 8.24 20.09 -10.52
C GLU A 268 9.47 20.22 -11.46
N ALA A 269 10.63 20.61 -10.93
CA ALA A 269 11.87 20.65 -11.70
C ALA A 269 12.29 19.23 -12.14
N VAL A 270 12.27 18.25 -11.23
CA VAL A 270 12.58 16.85 -11.57
C VAL A 270 11.63 16.32 -12.64
N LYS A 271 10.33 16.57 -12.53
CA LYS A 271 9.33 16.16 -13.53
C LYS A 271 9.65 16.73 -14.92
N ARG A 272 9.97 18.02 -15.00
CA ARG A 272 10.28 18.66 -16.28
C ARG A 272 11.57 18.13 -16.88
N VAL A 273 12.64 18.07 -16.09
CA VAL A 273 13.94 17.58 -16.57
C VAL A 273 13.86 16.10 -16.97
N ALA A 274 13.05 15.31 -16.28
CA ALA A 274 12.85 13.90 -16.61
C ALA A 274 12.16 13.65 -17.95
N LEU A 275 11.50 14.66 -18.55
CA LEU A 275 10.86 14.52 -19.88
C LEU A 275 11.84 14.18 -21.00
N VAL A 276 13.09 14.62 -20.87
CA VAL A 276 14.15 14.33 -21.85
C VAL A 276 15.08 13.20 -21.40
N ALA A 277 14.83 12.63 -20.22
CA ALA A 277 15.55 11.44 -19.79
C ALA A 277 15.00 10.22 -20.53
N GLU A 278 15.85 9.54 -21.28
CA GLU A 278 15.51 8.26 -21.87
C GLU A 278 15.23 7.21 -20.78
N ARG A 279 14.59 6.13 -21.16
CA ARG A 279 14.36 4.99 -20.26
C ARG A 279 15.70 4.49 -19.70
N ASN A 280 15.85 4.56 -18.39
CA ASN A 280 17.07 4.24 -17.62
C ASN A 280 18.18 5.31 -17.65
N THR A 281 17.94 6.48 -18.21
CA THR A 281 18.88 7.59 -18.10
C THR A 281 18.65 8.34 -16.79
N PRO A 282 19.68 8.60 -15.99
CA PRO A 282 19.52 9.31 -14.73
C PRO A 282 19.34 10.82 -14.93
N VAL A 283 18.78 11.47 -13.92
CA VAL A 283 18.87 12.92 -13.73
C VAL A 283 20.08 13.20 -12.85
N ARG A 284 20.96 14.09 -13.31
CA ARG A 284 22.10 14.59 -12.53
C ARG A 284 21.64 15.77 -11.69
N LEU A 285 22.00 15.75 -10.42
CA LEU A 285 21.82 16.80 -9.45
C LEU A 285 23.18 17.35 -9.03
N SER A 286 23.44 18.61 -9.28
CA SER A 286 24.65 19.30 -8.84
C SER A 286 24.28 20.33 -7.79
N PHE A 287 24.69 20.11 -6.56
CA PHE A 287 24.45 21.00 -5.44
C PHE A 287 25.68 21.87 -5.22
N GLU A 288 25.46 23.16 -5.28
CA GLU A 288 26.42 24.23 -5.04
C GLU A 288 25.84 25.21 -4.03
N GLN A 289 26.65 26.17 -3.58
CA GLN A 289 26.16 27.21 -2.65
C GLN A 289 24.97 27.98 -3.23
N GLY A 290 23.82 27.83 -2.58
CA GLY A 290 22.59 28.55 -2.92
C GLY A 290 21.78 27.98 -4.08
N VAL A 291 22.24 26.94 -4.79
CA VAL A 291 21.56 26.43 -5.97
C VAL A 291 21.69 24.91 -6.17
N LEU A 292 20.61 24.29 -6.61
CA LEU A 292 20.59 22.96 -7.20
C LEU A 292 20.44 23.07 -8.71
N ILE A 293 21.34 22.49 -9.46
CA ILE A 293 21.28 22.36 -10.91
C ILE A 293 20.86 20.95 -11.25
N LEU A 294 19.78 20.80 -12.02
CA LEU A 294 19.29 19.52 -12.52
C LEU A 294 19.57 19.42 -14.01
N GLU A 295 20.10 18.28 -14.43
CA GLU A 295 20.44 18.03 -15.84
C GLU A 295 19.98 16.63 -16.24
N ALA A 296 19.42 16.48 -17.43
CA ALA A 296 19.11 15.20 -18.07
C ALA A 296 19.21 15.28 -19.59
N GLY A 297 19.27 14.10 -20.22
CA GLY A 297 19.37 13.95 -21.66
C GLY A 297 20.79 13.80 -22.16
N SER A 298 20.92 13.65 -23.49
CA SER A 298 22.20 13.52 -24.21
C SER A 298 22.38 14.67 -25.20
N SER A 299 23.63 14.90 -25.61
CA SER A 299 23.96 15.92 -26.62
C SER A 299 23.33 15.65 -27.99
N ASP A 300 22.96 14.39 -28.25
CA ASP A 300 22.57 13.95 -29.59
C ASP A 300 21.06 14.01 -29.84
N ASP A 301 20.24 14.05 -28.78
CA ASP A 301 18.78 14.07 -28.90
C ASP A 301 18.15 15.31 -28.25
N ALA A 302 18.04 15.29 -26.92
CA ALA A 302 17.45 16.37 -26.18
C ALA A 302 18.13 16.54 -24.81
N GLN A 303 18.24 17.78 -24.37
CA GLN A 303 18.81 18.14 -23.08
C GLN A 303 17.87 19.07 -22.32
N ALA A 304 17.84 18.91 -21.01
CA ALA A 304 17.20 19.87 -20.11
C ALA A 304 18.15 20.24 -18.98
N VAL A 305 18.12 21.52 -18.62
CA VAL A 305 18.83 22.07 -17.48
C VAL A 305 17.85 22.96 -16.73
N GLU A 306 17.70 22.73 -15.44
CA GLU A 306 16.92 23.60 -14.56
C GLU A 306 17.73 23.97 -13.31
N ARG A 307 17.32 25.08 -12.68
CA ARG A 307 17.90 25.56 -11.43
C ARG A 307 16.80 25.77 -10.40
N VAL A 308 17.06 25.32 -9.19
CA VAL A 308 16.17 25.49 -8.04
C VAL A 308 17.01 26.04 -6.88
N ASP A 309 16.45 26.95 -6.13
CA ASP A 309 17.10 27.46 -4.92
C ASP A 309 17.28 26.31 -3.92
N ALA A 310 18.49 26.19 -3.37
CA ALA A 310 18.83 25.18 -2.39
C ALA A 310 19.82 25.75 -1.38
N GLN A 311 19.74 25.31 -0.14
CA GLN A 311 20.76 25.54 0.86
C GLN A 311 21.67 24.32 0.93
N LEU A 312 22.97 24.53 0.93
CA LEU A 312 23.96 23.46 1.05
C LEU A 312 24.87 23.73 2.24
N GLU A 313 24.96 22.76 3.13
CA GLU A 313 25.96 22.69 4.16
C GLU A 313 26.98 21.60 3.81
N GLY A 314 28.27 21.89 3.91
CA GLY A 314 29.36 21.00 3.51
C GLY A 314 29.84 21.25 2.10
N ASP A 315 30.41 20.21 1.49
CA ASP A 315 31.06 20.28 0.17
C ASP A 315 30.06 20.26 -0.98
N ASP A 316 30.40 20.92 -2.09
CA ASP A 316 29.68 20.78 -3.35
C ASP A 316 29.65 19.31 -3.79
N ILE A 317 28.51 18.86 -4.30
CA ILE A 317 28.34 17.47 -4.74
C ILE A 317 27.53 17.36 -6.02
N SER A 318 28.00 16.50 -6.94
CA SER A 318 27.24 16.10 -8.12
C SER A 318 26.95 14.60 -8.04
N ILE A 319 25.67 14.25 -8.16
CA ILE A 319 25.15 12.88 -8.00
C ILE A 319 24.00 12.65 -8.97
N ALA A 320 23.80 11.42 -9.41
CA ALA A 320 22.73 11.10 -10.35
C ALA A 320 21.80 10.04 -9.79
N PHE A 321 20.50 10.20 -10.06
CA PHE A 321 19.47 9.28 -9.62
C PHE A 321 18.53 8.89 -10.75
N ASN A 322 17.92 7.71 -10.62
CA ASN A 322 16.75 7.38 -11.39
C ASN A 322 15.62 8.37 -11.04
N PRO A 323 15.07 9.12 -12.03
CA PRO A 323 14.07 10.15 -11.77
C PRO A 323 12.78 9.61 -11.15
N THR A 324 12.37 8.40 -11.51
CA THR A 324 11.18 7.76 -10.91
C THR A 324 11.40 7.48 -9.42
N PHE A 325 12.56 6.97 -9.03
CA PHE A 325 12.86 6.67 -7.64
C PHE A 325 13.00 7.94 -6.79
N LEU A 326 13.57 9.00 -7.39
CA LEU A 326 13.66 10.30 -6.73
C LEU A 326 12.28 10.93 -6.54
N LEU A 327 11.42 10.93 -7.56
CA LEU A 327 10.04 11.44 -7.48
C LEU A 327 9.19 10.65 -6.48
N ASP A 328 9.33 9.33 -6.47
CA ASP A 328 8.63 8.48 -5.51
C ASP A 328 9.01 8.85 -4.06
N GLY A 329 10.30 9.03 -3.77
CA GLY A 329 10.78 9.45 -2.46
C GLY A 329 10.29 10.84 -2.07
N LEU A 330 10.39 11.81 -2.98
CA LEU A 330 9.93 13.19 -2.77
C LEU A 330 8.42 13.26 -2.51
N SER A 331 7.63 12.41 -3.20
CA SER A 331 6.18 12.35 -3.00
C SER A 331 5.80 11.71 -1.65
N ALA A 332 6.67 10.87 -1.11
CA ALA A 332 6.40 10.13 0.13
C ALA A 332 6.74 10.93 1.40
N ILE A 333 7.63 11.93 1.33
CA ILE A 333 8.02 12.70 2.53
C ILE A 333 6.91 13.59 3.09
N ASP A 334 5.90 13.93 2.30
CA ASP A 334 4.72 14.73 2.70
C ASP A 334 5.08 15.96 3.58
N SER A 335 6.14 16.66 3.19
CA SER A 335 6.70 17.79 3.93
C SER A 335 6.99 18.94 2.97
N PRO A 336 6.85 20.21 3.42
CA PRO A 336 7.10 21.36 2.55
C PRO A 336 8.57 21.50 2.15
N VAL A 337 9.47 20.93 2.91
CA VAL A 337 10.92 21.01 2.68
C VAL A 337 11.50 19.59 2.64
N ALA A 338 12.33 19.33 1.63
CA ALA A 338 13.12 18.10 1.48
C ALA A 338 14.56 18.33 1.95
N GLN A 339 15.11 17.38 2.67
CA GLN A 339 16.52 17.31 3.02
C GLN A 339 17.15 16.09 2.36
N LEU A 340 18.23 16.32 1.59
CA LEU A 340 19.08 15.27 1.07
C LEU A 340 20.42 15.31 1.78
N SER A 341 20.83 14.18 2.35
CA SER A 341 22.09 14.03 3.08
C SER A 341 22.99 13.05 2.37
N PHE A 342 24.23 13.45 2.11
CA PHE A 342 25.19 12.73 1.28
C PHE A 342 26.47 12.41 2.05
N THR A 343 27.02 11.21 1.81
CA THR A 343 28.38 10.86 2.20
C THR A 343 29.35 11.09 1.04
N THR A 344 29.07 10.49 -0.13
CA THR A 344 29.80 10.70 -1.38
C THR A 344 28.86 10.55 -2.56
N SER A 345 29.30 10.96 -3.76
CA SER A 345 28.53 10.82 -5.01
C SER A 345 28.23 9.37 -5.45
N THR A 346 28.89 8.38 -4.85
CA THR A 346 28.74 6.95 -5.19
C THR A 346 28.05 6.13 -4.12
N LYS A 347 27.72 6.75 -2.98
CA LYS A 347 27.02 6.12 -1.86
C LYS A 347 25.57 6.52 -1.85
N PRO A 348 24.69 5.72 -1.22
CA PRO A 348 23.27 6.07 -1.08
C PRO A 348 23.08 7.44 -0.42
N ALA A 349 22.13 8.21 -0.93
CA ALA A 349 21.69 9.45 -0.30
C ALA A 349 20.47 9.19 0.58
N LEU A 350 20.40 9.89 1.69
CA LEU A 350 19.24 9.86 2.58
C LEU A 350 18.34 11.05 2.29
N LEU A 351 17.07 10.77 1.97
CA LEU A 351 16.01 11.75 1.81
C LEU A 351 15.10 11.74 3.04
N SER A 352 14.87 12.89 3.63
CA SER A 352 13.98 13.12 4.76
C SER A 352 13.14 14.36 4.54
N GLY A 353 12.01 14.47 5.22
CA GLY A 353 11.17 15.67 5.20
C GLY A 353 11.51 16.61 6.36
N LYS A 354 11.22 17.92 6.16
CA LYS A 354 11.32 18.94 7.21
C LYS A 354 10.05 19.80 7.18
N PRO A 355 9.51 20.17 8.36
CA PRO A 355 8.35 21.07 8.42
C PRO A 355 8.70 22.52 8.01
N ALA A 356 9.96 22.93 8.13
CA ALA A 356 10.51 24.22 7.72
C ALA A 356 12.02 24.09 7.47
N VAL A 357 12.61 25.08 6.77
CA VAL A 357 14.03 25.10 6.42
C VAL A 357 14.92 24.96 7.65
N ASP A 358 14.61 25.70 8.73
CA ASP A 358 15.40 25.74 9.96
C ASP A 358 14.98 24.68 11.00
N ALA A 359 13.96 23.86 10.69
CA ALA A 359 13.51 22.78 11.58
C ALA A 359 14.41 21.55 11.48
N GLU A 360 14.30 20.65 12.43
CA GLU A 360 14.92 19.33 12.35
C GLU A 360 14.20 18.44 11.31
N ALA A 361 14.93 17.51 10.72
CA ALA A 361 14.35 16.54 9.78
C ALA A 361 13.48 15.54 10.54
N ASP A 362 12.41 15.06 9.87
CA ASP A 362 11.59 13.96 10.38
C ASP A 362 12.44 12.67 10.43
N GLU A 363 12.67 12.17 11.63
CA GLU A 363 13.40 10.91 11.83
C GLU A 363 12.49 9.68 11.72
N ALA A 364 11.19 9.85 11.78
CA ALA A 364 10.23 8.75 11.72
C ALA A 364 10.08 8.17 10.33
N TYR A 365 10.36 8.95 9.27
CA TYR A 365 10.41 8.49 7.89
C TYR A 365 11.77 8.75 7.26
N LYS A 366 12.36 7.72 6.66
CA LYS A 366 13.66 7.76 5.99
C LYS A 366 13.57 7.03 4.65
N TYR A 367 14.06 7.68 3.61
CA TYR A 367 14.13 7.10 2.28
C TYR A 367 15.57 7.13 1.77
N LEU A 368 16.14 5.96 1.59
CA LEU A 368 17.50 5.81 1.06
C LEU A 368 17.41 5.52 -0.44
N ILE A 369 18.16 6.26 -1.25
CA ILE A 369 18.19 6.12 -2.71
C ILE A 369 19.62 5.87 -3.20
N MET A 370 19.80 4.81 -3.98
CA MET A 370 21.09 4.47 -4.60
C MET A 370 21.36 5.38 -5.80
N PRO A 371 22.54 5.97 -5.90
CA PRO A 371 22.91 6.73 -7.08
C PRO A 371 23.16 5.82 -8.29
N VAL A 372 22.92 6.36 -9.48
CA VAL A 372 23.29 5.76 -10.75
C VAL A 372 24.72 6.18 -11.08
N ARG A 373 25.59 5.24 -11.40
CA ARG A 373 26.95 5.58 -11.86
C ARG A 373 26.87 6.24 -13.24
N LEU A 374 27.41 7.42 -13.34
CA LEU A 374 27.60 8.08 -14.63
C LEU A 374 28.78 7.37 -15.30
N SER A 375 28.54 6.76 -16.46
CA SER A 375 29.63 6.34 -17.35
C SER A 375 30.31 7.62 -17.82
N GLY A 376 31.58 7.82 -17.43
CA GLY A 376 32.40 8.92 -17.89
C GLY A 376 32.78 8.73 -19.36
#